data_1446eb86a75e4be4ba03945275816a8b
#
_entry.id   1446eb86a75e4be4ba03945275816a8b
#
_cell.length_a   1.000
_cell.length_b   1.000
_cell.length_c   1.000
_cell.angle_alpha   90.00
_cell.angle_beta   90.00
_cell.angle_gamma   90.00
#
_symmetry.space_group_name_H-M   'P 1'
#
loop_
_entity.id
_entity.type
_entity.pdbx_description
1 polymer ?
#
loop_
_entity_poly.entity_id
_entity_poly.type
_entity_poly.pdbx_seq_one_letter_code
_entity_poly.pdbx_strand_id
1 'polypeptide(L)'
;PNKATIIYHHGTNENPPEMSFNKILAGKGTAVPANLIFVRAPFNSSLRAFVASIAQARNYAAMLATSAVLIEGLVRRCREQGQGPILISGISLGGFVANLHHTYFNSADAYAPLLAGPLIEDVFLNSVYRKLVAAPDAEAEGRITRALSFAAEYAAVSHHNLFPLLARHDQYIRYDVQRAAYGPNVPVAVLEKGHVTGALAHDALRAHLLAVLNAGLKQTT
;
A
#
# COMPACT_ATOMS: atom_id res chain seq x y z
N PRO A 1 7.31 -19.52 -20.09
CA PRO A 1 7.38 -18.15 -19.59
C PRO A 1 7.35 -18.17 -18.08
N ASN A 2 8.26 -17.41 -17.45
CA ASN A 2 8.32 -17.33 -16.00
C ASN A 2 7.03 -16.68 -15.46
N LYS A 3 6.38 -17.35 -14.50
CA LYS A 3 5.11 -16.89 -13.93
C LYS A 3 5.33 -15.57 -13.18
N ALA A 4 4.43 -14.61 -13.36
CA ALA A 4 4.46 -13.35 -12.60
C ALA A 4 4.30 -13.62 -11.10
N THR A 5 4.74 -12.67 -10.27
CA THR A 5 4.64 -12.75 -8.80
C THR A 5 3.92 -11.51 -8.27
N ILE A 6 2.91 -11.71 -7.43
CA ILE A 6 2.27 -10.64 -6.66
C ILE A 6 2.78 -10.72 -5.21
N ILE A 7 3.42 -9.67 -4.75
CA ILE A 7 3.78 -9.48 -3.33
C ILE A 7 2.73 -8.56 -2.72
N TYR A 8 1.93 -9.09 -1.78
CA TYR A 8 0.80 -8.39 -1.20
C TYR A 8 0.96 -8.18 0.29
N HIS A 9 0.81 -6.94 0.74
CA HIS A 9 0.85 -6.56 2.15
C HIS A 9 -0.57 -6.26 2.67
N HIS A 10 -0.91 -6.75 3.86
CA HIS A 10 -2.23 -6.58 4.47
C HIS A 10 -2.55 -5.13 4.90
N GLY A 11 -3.82 -4.90 5.18
CA GLY A 11 -4.33 -3.65 5.76
C GLY A 11 -4.23 -3.59 7.28
N THR A 12 -4.55 -2.42 7.81
CA THR A 12 -4.61 -2.19 9.26
C THR A 12 -5.65 -3.08 9.91
N ASN A 13 -5.28 -3.69 11.05
CA ASN A 13 -6.22 -4.43 11.91
C ASN A 13 -6.95 -5.61 11.26
N GLU A 14 -6.36 -6.21 10.23
CA GLU A 14 -6.87 -7.48 9.71
C GLU A 14 -6.64 -8.61 10.71
N ASN A 15 -7.70 -9.37 11.01
CA ASN A 15 -7.64 -10.55 11.86
C ASN A 15 -8.56 -11.65 11.30
N PRO A 16 -8.01 -12.73 10.72
CA PRO A 16 -6.57 -12.98 10.56
C PRO A 16 -5.90 -11.98 9.58
N PRO A 17 -4.59 -11.75 9.69
CA PRO A 17 -3.89 -10.75 8.89
C PRO A 17 -3.97 -11.00 7.38
N GLU A 18 -4.12 -12.23 6.94
CA GLU A 18 -4.31 -12.64 5.54
C GLU A 18 -5.75 -12.49 5.02
N MET A 19 -6.63 -11.82 5.75
CA MET A 19 -8.06 -11.76 5.40
C MET A 19 -8.31 -11.12 4.03
N SER A 20 -7.78 -9.93 3.77
CA SER A 20 -7.94 -9.26 2.47
C SER A 20 -7.19 -10.01 1.35
N PHE A 21 -6.00 -10.52 1.63
CA PHE A 21 -5.26 -11.37 0.69
C PHE A 21 -6.08 -12.57 0.23
N ASN A 22 -6.68 -13.31 1.17
CA ASN A 22 -7.52 -14.46 0.87
C ASN A 22 -8.77 -14.06 0.08
N LYS A 23 -9.41 -12.95 0.43
CA LYS A 23 -10.63 -12.47 -0.25
C LYS A 23 -10.35 -11.94 -1.65
N ILE A 24 -9.24 -11.24 -1.83
CA ILE A 24 -8.91 -10.57 -3.11
C ILE A 24 -8.18 -11.53 -4.06
N LEU A 25 -7.20 -12.31 -3.59
CA LEU A 25 -6.28 -13.06 -4.43
C LEU A 25 -6.39 -14.58 -4.30
N ALA A 26 -6.50 -15.13 -3.09
CA ALA A 26 -6.45 -16.57 -2.84
C ALA A 26 -7.84 -17.20 -2.63
N GLY A 27 -8.93 -16.45 -2.77
CA GLY A 27 -10.30 -16.88 -2.54
C GLY A 27 -10.80 -17.93 -3.53
N LYS A 28 -11.88 -18.61 -3.15
CA LYS A 28 -12.48 -19.72 -3.90
C LYS A 28 -12.93 -19.31 -5.31
N GLY A 29 -12.55 -20.11 -6.30
CA GLY A 29 -13.21 -20.17 -7.60
C GLY A 29 -12.46 -19.57 -8.77
N THR A 30 -11.43 -18.73 -8.58
CA THR A 30 -10.64 -18.19 -9.70
C THR A 30 -9.15 -18.17 -9.39
N ALA A 31 -8.38 -18.97 -10.11
CA ALA A 31 -6.92 -18.95 -10.01
C ALA A 31 -6.39 -17.57 -10.48
N VAL A 32 -5.48 -16.98 -9.71
CA VAL A 32 -4.67 -15.86 -10.18
C VAL A 32 -3.50 -16.43 -10.98
N PRO A 33 -3.23 -15.97 -12.22
CA PRO A 33 -2.14 -16.48 -13.04
C PRO A 33 -0.77 -15.95 -12.57
N ALA A 34 -0.53 -15.94 -11.27
CA ALA A 34 0.69 -15.43 -10.64
C ALA A 34 1.07 -16.27 -9.41
N ASN A 35 2.35 -16.25 -9.04
CA ASN A 35 2.78 -16.65 -7.71
C ASN A 35 2.29 -15.60 -6.71
N LEU A 36 1.89 -16.02 -5.51
CA LEU A 36 1.36 -15.13 -4.49
C LEU A 36 2.25 -15.19 -3.26
N ILE A 37 2.75 -14.04 -2.82
CA ILE A 37 3.51 -13.86 -1.59
C ILE A 37 2.73 -12.90 -0.70
N PHE A 38 2.42 -13.36 0.52
CA PHE A 38 1.78 -12.54 1.54
C PHE A 38 2.81 -11.99 2.51
N VAL A 39 2.74 -10.71 2.81
CA VAL A 39 3.61 -10.01 3.76
C VAL A 39 2.80 -9.50 4.94
N ARG A 40 3.29 -9.79 6.13
CA ARG A 40 2.71 -9.33 7.39
C ARG A 40 3.58 -8.23 8.01
N ALA A 41 2.94 -7.13 8.43
CA ALA A 41 3.62 -6.05 9.15
C ALA A 41 4.18 -6.53 10.50
N PRO A 42 5.35 -6.07 10.93
CA PRO A 42 5.78 -6.21 12.31
C PRO A 42 4.78 -5.52 13.26
N PHE A 43 4.75 -5.95 14.52
CA PHE A 43 3.84 -5.44 15.58
C PHE A 43 2.35 -5.65 15.34
N ASN A 44 1.94 -6.41 14.33
CA ASN A 44 0.54 -6.74 14.04
C ASN A 44 0.14 -8.12 14.62
N SER A 45 0.57 -8.41 15.85
CA SER A 45 0.23 -9.68 16.52
C SER A 45 -1.17 -9.66 17.15
N SER A 46 -1.68 -8.47 17.49
CA SER A 46 -3.02 -8.24 18.02
C SER A 46 -3.44 -6.78 17.79
N LEU A 47 -4.75 -6.50 17.88
CA LEU A 47 -5.26 -5.12 17.83
C LEU A 47 -4.59 -4.23 18.89
N ARG A 48 -4.39 -4.74 20.10
CA ARG A 48 -3.73 -4.00 21.19
C ARG A 48 -2.28 -3.66 20.85
N ALA A 49 -1.53 -4.62 20.31
CA ALA A 49 -0.14 -4.40 19.90
C ALA A 49 -0.06 -3.39 18.75
N PHE A 50 -0.96 -3.49 17.78
CA PHE A 50 -1.05 -2.53 16.68
C PHE A 50 -1.36 -1.12 17.18
N VAL A 51 -2.42 -0.92 17.97
CA VAL A 51 -2.79 0.40 18.53
C VAL A 51 -1.65 0.99 19.35
N ALA A 52 -0.97 0.20 20.16
CA ALA A 52 0.19 0.65 20.92
C ALA A 52 1.36 1.08 20.01
N SER A 53 1.55 0.41 18.87
CA SER A 53 2.62 0.78 17.92
C SER A 53 2.31 2.09 17.18
N ILE A 54 1.06 2.30 16.75
CA ILE A 54 0.66 3.51 16.02
C ILE A 54 0.51 4.75 16.92
N ALA A 55 0.40 4.58 18.24
CA ALA A 55 0.35 5.70 19.18
C ALA A 55 1.60 6.59 19.11
N GLN A 56 2.71 6.09 18.57
CA GLN A 56 3.93 6.83 18.34
C GLN A 56 4.30 6.82 16.86
N ALA A 57 4.36 8.00 16.23
CA ALA A 57 4.65 8.14 14.80
C ALA A 57 5.95 7.42 14.38
N ARG A 58 7.00 7.45 15.22
CA ARG A 58 8.26 6.74 14.96
C ARG A 58 8.10 5.22 14.86
N ASN A 59 7.24 4.62 15.68
CA ASN A 59 7.00 3.17 15.64
C ASN A 59 6.22 2.79 14.39
N TYR A 60 5.27 3.65 13.99
CA TYR A 60 4.54 3.47 12.74
C TYR A 60 5.48 3.61 11.54
N ALA A 61 6.33 4.63 11.50
CA ALA A 61 7.36 4.80 10.48
C ALA A 61 8.31 3.59 10.41
N ALA A 62 8.79 3.10 11.56
CA ALA A 62 9.64 1.90 11.62
C ALA A 62 8.92 0.65 11.09
N MET A 63 7.63 0.47 11.39
CA MET A 63 6.83 -0.62 10.87
C MET A 63 6.72 -0.58 9.35
N LEU A 64 6.43 0.60 8.79
CA LEU A 64 6.35 0.79 7.34
C LEU A 64 7.70 0.56 6.65
N ALA A 65 8.77 1.15 7.19
CA ALA A 65 10.12 1.02 6.66
C ALA A 65 10.60 -0.45 6.69
N THR A 66 10.39 -1.15 7.81
CA THR A 66 10.74 -2.57 7.94
C THR A 66 9.97 -3.42 6.91
N SER A 67 8.68 -3.13 6.71
CA SER A 67 7.87 -3.83 5.71
C SER A 67 8.38 -3.57 4.28
N ALA A 68 8.76 -2.33 3.97
CA ALA A 68 9.31 -2.00 2.65
C ALA A 68 10.67 -2.68 2.39
N VAL A 69 11.57 -2.70 3.38
CA VAL A 69 12.87 -3.40 3.30
C VAL A 69 12.67 -4.91 3.15
N LEU A 70 11.73 -5.50 3.88
CA LEU A 70 11.39 -6.93 3.73
C LEU A 70 10.91 -7.24 2.32
N ILE A 71 10.04 -6.41 1.76
CA ILE A 71 9.54 -6.56 0.38
C ILE A 71 10.69 -6.46 -0.62
N GLU A 72 11.62 -5.52 -0.44
CA GLU A 72 12.81 -5.43 -1.30
C GLU A 72 13.65 -6.71 -1.26
N GLY A 73 13.85 -7.29 -0.07
CA GLY A 73 14.52 -8.58 0.07
C GLY A 73 13.81 -9.70 -0.71
N LEU A 74 12.46 -9.71 -0.69
CA LEU A 74 11.65 -10.67 -1.45
C LEU A 74 11.76 -10.43 -2.96
N VAL A 75 11.75 -9.18 -3.43
CA VAL A 75 11.95 -8.81 -4.84
C VAL A 75 13.30 -9.34 -5.33
N ARG A 76 14.38 -9.06 -4.61
CA ARG A 76 15.72 -9.56 -4.95
C ARG A 76 15.73 -11.08 -5.04
N ARG A 77 15.14 -11.76 -4.06
CA ARG A 77 15.06 -13.22 -4.06
C ARG A 77 14.28 -13.78 -5.25
N CYS A 78 13.16 -13.15 -5.62
CA CYS A 78 12.39 -13.51 -6.81
C CYS A 78 13.22 -13.32 -8.10
N ARG A 79 13.96 -12.23 -8.22
CA ARG A 79 14.85 -11.95 -9.36
C ARG A 79 15.99 -12.99 -9.46
N GLU A 80 16.65 -13.32 -8.35
CA GLU A 80 17.70 -14.35 -8.28
C GLU A 80 17.19 -15.73 -8.73
N GLN A 81 15.91 -16.03 -8.45
CA GLN A 81 15.26 -17.27 -8.87
C GLN A 81 14.73 -17.24 -10.31
N GLY A 82 14.95 -16.16 -11.05
CA GLY A 82 14.51 -16.00 -12.42
C GLY A 82 12.98 -15.96 -12.55
N GLN A 83 12.26 -15.50 -11.53
CA GLN A 83 10.81 -15.32 -11.62
C GLN A 83 10.44 -14.23 -12.62
N GLY A 84 9.22 -14.30 -13.16
CA GLY A 84 8.69 -13.32 -14.10
C GLY A 84 8.42 -11.96 -13.45
N PRO A 85 7.59 -11.10 -14.11
CA PRO A 85 7.30 -9.77 -13.63
C PRO A 85 6.75 -9.76 -12.20
N ILE A 86 7.12 -8.74 -11.42
CA ILE A 86 6.75 -8.57 -10.01
C ILE A 86 5.81 -7.38 -9.86
N LEU A 87 4.62 -7.65 -9.30
CA LEU A 87 3.66 -6.65 -8.86
C LEU A 87 3.69 -6.53 -7.34
N ILE A 88 3.96 -5.34 -6.82
CA ILE A 88 3.80 -5.04 -5.40
C ILE A 88 2.45 -4.36 -5.17
N SER A 89 1.68 -4.88 -4.24
CA SER A 89 0.39 -4.33 -3.85
C SER A 89 0.14 -4.49 -2.35
N GLY A 90 -0.87 -3.82 -1.88
CA GLY A 90 -1.38 -3.92 -0.53
C GLY A 90 -2.51 -2.94 -0.30
N ILE A 91 -3.31 -3.18 0.73
CA ILE A 91 -4.47 -2.35 1.02
C ILE A 91 -4.22 -1.47 2.24
N SER A 92 -4.64 -0.19 2.20
CA SER A 92 -4.53 0.74 3.32
C SER A 92 -3.09 0.82 3.84
N LEU A 93 -2.77 0.26 5.02
CA LEU A 93 -1.41 0.11 5.54
C LEU A 93 -0.45 -0.48 4.49
N GLY A 94 -0.87 -1.57 3.84
CA GLY A 94 -0.07 -2.21 2.79
C GLY A 94 0.10 -1.35 1.55
N GLY A 95 -0.88 -0.50 1.25
CA GLY A 95 -0.78 0.48 0.17
C GLY A 95 0.24 1.58 0.47
N PHE A 96 0.38 2.02 1.74
CA PHE A 96 1.46 2.93 2.14
C PHE A 96 2.82 2.27 1.98
N VAL A 97 2.95 1.00 2.36
CA VAL A 97 4.19 0.23 2.16
C VAL A 97 4.54 0.12 0.67
N ALA A 98 3.55 -0.11 -0.20
CA ALA A 98 3.76 -0.15 -1.64
C ALA A 98 4.25 1.19 -2.20
N ASN A 99 3.67 2.34 -1.75
CA ASN A 99 4.13 3.68 -2.12
C ASN A 99 5.56 3.95 -1.62
N LEU A 100 5.89 3.57 -0.38
CA LEU A 100 7.24 3.70 0.16
C LEU A 100 8.25 2.87 -0.64
N HIS A 101 7.93 1.60 -0.91
CA HIS A 101 8.80 0.74 -1.71
C HIS A 101 9.02 1.29 -3.12
N HIS A 102 7.95 1.78 -3.77
CA HIS A 102 8.05 2.47 -5.04
C HIS A 102 8.99 3.67 -4.97
N THR A 103 8.89 4.48 -3.92
CA THR A 103 9.68 5.71 -3.78
C THR A 103 11.16 5.42 -3.53
N TYR A 104 11.49 4.48 -2.64
CA TYR A 104 12.86 4.28 -2.20
C TYR A 104 13.63 3.19 -2.94
N PHE A 105 12.94 2.23 -3.55
CA PHE A 105 13.57 1.10 -4.25
C PHE A 105 13.22 1.04 -5.73
N ASN A 106 11.98 1.22 -6.08
CA ASN A 106 11.42 1.13 -7.45
C ASN A 106 11.92 -0.11 -8.24
N SER A 107 12.10 -1.24 -7.57
CA SER A 107 12.72 -2.45 -8.11
C SER A 107 11.73 -3.47 -8.69
N ALA A 108 10.41 -3.23 -8.52
CA ALA A 108 9.35 -4.05 -9.10
C ALA A 108 8.87 -3.51 -10.45
N ASP A 109 8.26 -4.38 -11.27
CA ASP A 109 7.75 -4.02 -12.59
C ASP A 109 6.48 -3.19 -12.51
N ALA A 110 5.66 -3.39 -11.47
CA ALA A 110 4.45 -2.61 -11.25
C ALA A 110 4.12 -2.45 -9.76
N TYR A 111 3.41 -1.38 -9.44
CA TYR A 111 2.91 -1.06 -8.10
C TYR A 111 1.43 -0.73 -8.16
N ALA A 112 0.64 -1.37 -7.32
CA ALA A 112 -0.80 -1.12 -7.21
C ALA A 112 -1.20 -0.89 -5.75
N PRO A 113 -0.92 0.29 -5.17
CA PRO A 113 -1.39 0.64 -3.83
C PRO A 113 -2.93 0.79 -3.85
N LEU A 114 -3.59 0.07 -2.93
CA LEU A 114 -5.05 0.07 -2.80
C LEU A 114 -5.46 0.89 -1.59
N LEU A 115 -6.37 1.86 -1.77
CA LEU A 115 -6.92 2.70 -0.71
C LEU A 115 -5.83 3.36 0.15
N ALA A 116 -4.80 3.89 -0.49
CA ALA A 116 -3.67 4.57 0.13
C ALA A 116 -3.06 5.59 -0.83
N GLY A 117 -2.39 6.59 -0.29
CA GLY A 117 -1.69 7.60 -1.06
C GLY A 117 -0.29 7.90 -0.55
N PRO A 118 0.47 8.80 -1.19
CA PRO A 118 1.85 9.08 -0.79
C PRO A 118 1.96 10.02 0.43
N LEU A 119 0.88 10.72 0.84
CA LEU A 119 0.91 11.65 1.98
C LEU A 119 0.42 10.94 3.25
N ILE A 120 1.29 10.19 3.91
CA ILE A 120 0.94 9.43 5.12
C ILE A 120 0.67 10.36 6.30
N GLU A 121 1.43 11.42 6.44
CA GLU A 121 1.25 12.43 7.49
C GLU A 121 -0.14 13.06 7.48
N ASP A 122 -0.73 13.27 6.29
CA ASP A 122 -2.09 13.81 6.14
C ASP A 122 -3.13 12.93 6.84
N VAL A 123 -2.96 11.62 6.79
CA VAL A 123 -3.86 10.66 7.44
C VAL A 123 -3.89 10.89 8.95
N PHE A 124 -2.75 11.14 9.57
CA PHE A 124 -2.65 11.34 11.02
C PHE A 124 -2.99 12.76 11.46
N LEU A 125 -2.76 13.75 10.62
CA LEU A 125 -2.95 15.16 10.97
C LEU A 125 -4.32 15.70 10.59
N ASN A 126 -4.95 15.19 9.52
CA ASN A 126 -6.10 15.82 8.91
C ASN A 126 -7.30 14.87 8.65
N SER A 127 -7.20 13.58 9.01
CA SER A 127 -8.32 12.64 8.90
C SER A 127 -8.97 12.34 10.24
N VAL A 128 -9.89 11.39 10.26
CA VAL A 128 -10.51 10.87 11.50
C VAL A 128 -9.48 10.29 12.47
N TYR A 129 -8.31 9.86 12.01
CA TYR A 129 -7.21 9.41 12.86
C TYR A 129 -6.58 10.50 13.71
N ARG A 130 -6.78 11.79 13.38
CA ARG A 130 -6.33 12.91 14.19
C ARG A 130 -6.75 12.77 15.67
N LYS A 131 -7.93 12.20 15.92
CA LYS A 131 -8.46 11.97 17.27
C LYS A 131 -7.71 10.88 18.05
N LEU A 132 -6.98 10.04 17.37
CA LEU A 132 -6.22 8.92 17.97
C LEU A 132 -4.75 9.26 18.20
N VAL A 133 -4.28 10.36 17.63
CA VAL A 133 -2.88 10.77 17.69
C VAL A 133 -2.70 11.87 18.72
N ALA A 134 -1.77 11.68 19.63
CA ALA A 134 -1.38 12.72 20.60
C ALA A 134 -0.52 13.78 19.89
N ALA A 135 -1.18 14.76 19.31
CA ALA A 135 -0.54 15.93 18.69
C ALA A 135 -1.19 17.22 19.24
N PRO A 136 -0.87 17.59 20.50
CA PRO A 136 -1.53 18.71 21.17
C PRO A 136 -1.11 20.07 20.62
N ASP A 137 0.03 20.16 19.96
CA ASP A 137 0.64 21.40 19.50
C ASP A 137 1.39 21.26 18.17
N ALA A 138 1.81 22.36 17.61
CA ALA A 138 2.51 22.43 16.33
C ALA A 138 3.86 21.68 16.33
N GLU A 139 4.52 21.58 17.48
CA GLU A 139 5.77 20.82 17.59
C GLU A 139 5.52 19.32 17.45
N ALA A 140 4.46 18.81 18.09
CA ALA A 140 4.04 17.41 17.94
C ALA A 140 3.61 17.10 16.51
N GLU A 141 2.87 17.99 15.86
CA GLU A 141 2.52 17.88 14.43
C GLU A 141 3.77 17.86 13.54
N GLY A 142 4.73 18.74 13.81
CA GLY A 142 6.02 18.75 13.12
C GLY A 142 6.82 17.46 13.30
N ARG A 143 6.76 16.82 14.48
CA ARG A 143 7.38 15.51 14.70
C ARG A 143 6.70 14.41 13.88
N ILE A 144 5.37 14.41 13.78
CA ILE A 144 4.60 13.47 12.95
C ILE A 144 4.97 13.64 11.49
N THR A 145 4.96 14.88 10.99
CA THR A 145 5.34 15.18 9.60
C THR A 145 6.76 14.70 9.30
N ARG A 146 7.74 15.03 10.13
CA ARG A 146 9.13 14.56 9.92
C ARG A 146 9.28 13.05 9.95
N ALA A 147 8.44 12.35 10.71
CA ALA A 147 8.52 10.90 10.82
C ALA A 147 7.84 10.15 9.67
N LEU A 148 6.83 10.74 9.05
CA LEU A 148 5.93 10.05 8.11
C LEU A 148 5.94 10.62 6.69
N SER A 149 6.38 11.86 6.49
CA SER A 149 6.42 12.47 5.16
C SER A 149 7.62 11.98 4.37
N PHE A 150 7.37 11.62 3.14
CA PHE A 150 8.35 11.31 2.09
C PHE A 150 7.98 11.99 0.76
N ALA A 151 7.22 13.08 0.86
CA ALA A 151 6.67 13.77 -0.31
C ALA A 151 7.76 14.29 -1.27
N ALA A 152 8.90 14.75 -0.73
CA ALA A 152 10.02 15.22 -1.54
C ALA A 152 10.69 14.08 -2.32
N GLU A 153 10.90 12.94 -1.66
CA GLU A 153 11.46 11.74 -2.27
C GLU A 153 10.49 11.15 -3.31
N TYR A 154 9.19 11.12 -2.99
CA TYR A 154 8.17 10.69 -3.92
C TYR A 154 8.16 11.55 -5.19
N ALA A 155 8.23 12.86 -5.06
CA ALA A 155 8.26 13.78 -6.21
C ALA A 155 9.51 13.64 -7.09
N ALA A 156 10.59 13.05 -6.58
CA ALA A 156 11.85 12.90 -7.29
C ALA A 156 11.93 11.61 -8.15
N VAL A 157 10.97 10.69 -8.02
CA VAL A 157 10.99 9.41 -8.75
C VAL A 157 10.00 9.38 -9.92
N SER A 158 10.26 8.49 -10.87
CA SER A 158 9.34 8.25 -11.99
C SER A 158 8.18 7.34 -11.58
N HIS A 159 6.98 7.64 -12.02
CA HIS A 159 5.74 6.96 -11.65
C HIS A 159 5.11 6.15 -12.81
N HIS A 160 5.87 5.81 -13.84
CA HIS A 160 5.35 5.11 -15.03
C HIS A 160 4.78 3.71 -14.75
N ASN A 161 5.21 3.07 -13.67
CA ASN A 161 4.81 1.73 -13.22
C ASN A 161 3.88 1.76 -11.98
N LEU A 162 3.26 2.90 -11.68
CA LEU A 162 2.41 3.11 -10.50
C LEU A 162 0.94 3.23 -10.90
N PHE A 163 0.09 2.35 -10.36
CA PHE A 163 -1.33 2.20 -10.69
C PHE A 163 -2.19 2.18 -9.41
N PRO A 164 -2.35 3.31 -8.72
CA PRO A 164 -3.10 3.36 -7.47
C PRO A 164 -4.60 3.25 -7.68
N LEU A 165 -5.29 2.76 -6.64
CA LEU A 165 -6.75 2.76 -6.55
C LEU A 165 -7.17 3.46 -5.27
N LEU A 166 -7.98 4.53 -5.39
CA LEU A 166 -8.51 5.32 -4.29
C LEU A 166 -10.04 5.16 -4.16
N ALA A 167 -10.56 5.43 -2.98
CA ALA A 167 -12.00 5.52 -2.75
C ALA A 167 -12.43 6.99 -2.64
N ARG A 168 -13.50 7.37 -3.38
CA ARG A 168 -13.99 8.75 -3.49
C ARG A 168 -14.43 9.35 -2.17
N HIS A 169 -15.09 8.56 -1.33
CA HIS A 169 -15.70 8.99 -0.09
C HIS A 169 -14.93 8.51 1.15
N ASP A 170 -13.60 8.38 1.00
CA ASP A 170 -12.72 7.90 2.05
C ASP A 170 -12.51 8.99 3.12
N GLN A 171 -12.86 8.67 4.36
CA GLN A 171 -12.71 9.58 5.50
C GLN A 171 -11.32 9.48 6.17
N TYR A 172 -10.56 8.42 5.85
CA TYR A 172 -9.23 8.18 6.37
C TYR A 172 -8.16 8.66 5.39
N ILE A 173 -8.31 8.26 4.13
CA ILE A 173 -7.39 8.56 3.03
C ILE A 173 -8.09 9.58 2.12
N ARG A 174 -7.98 10.86 2.45
CA ARG A 174 -8.75 11.92 1.79
C ARG A 174 -8.48 11.95 0.28
N TYR A 175 -9.50 11.59 -0.48
CA TYR A 175 -9.38 11.37 -1.93
C TYR A 175 -8.71 12.53 -2.67
N ASP A 176 -9.23 13.77 -2.51
CA ASP A 176 -8.74 14.92 -3.28
C ASP A 176 -7.27 15.24 -2.97
N VAL A 177 -6.87 15.10 -1.70
CA VAL A 177 -5.49 15.32 -1.26
C VAL A 177 -4.56 14.25 -1.85
N GLN A 178 -4.90 12.99 -1.68
CA GLN A 178 -4.05 11.89 -2.17
C GLN A 178 -4.04 11.81 -3.70
N ARG A 179 -5.16 12.10 -4.35
CA ARG A 179 -5.22 12.16 -5.82
C ARG A 179 -4.32 13.26 -6.37
N ALA A 180 -4.33 14.45 -5.74
CA ALA A 180 -3.45 15.55 -6.13
C ALA A 180 -1.97 15.20 -5.92
N ALA A 181 -1.65 14.52 -4.83
CA ALA A 181 -0.29 14.11 -4.49
C ALA A 181 0.29 13.06 -5.46
N TYR A 182 -0.54 12.18 -6.01
CA TYR A 182 -0.11 11.26 -7.08
C TYR A 182 0.30 11.99 -8.36
N GLY A 183 -0.23 13.20 -8.58
CA GLY A 183 0.07 14.01 -9.76
C GLY A 183 -0.80 13.68 -10.98
N PRO A 184 -0.76 14.53 -12.01
CA PRO A 184 -1.69 14.44 -13.15
C PRO A 184 -1.45 13.22 -14.05
N ASN A 185 -0.21 12.75 -14.11
CA ASN A 185 0.22 11.69 -15.04
C ASN A 185 0.05 10.26 -14.47
N VAL A 186 -0.26 10.12 -13.17
CA VAL A 186 -0.50 8.80 -12.56
C VAL A 186 -1.96 8.37 -12.81
N PRO A 187 -2.20 7.19 -13.41
CA PRO A 187 -3.54 6.71 -13.72
C PRO A 187 -4.23 6.17 -12.46
N VAL A 188 -4.85 7.04 -11.67
CA VAL A 188 -5.56 6.66 -10.43
C VAL A 188 -6.93 6.08 -10.75
N ALA A 189 -7.15 4.81 -10.44
CA ALA A 189 -8.47 4.20 -10.45
C ALA A 189 -9.29 4.66 -9.23
N VAL A 190 -10.61 4.76 -9.38
CA VAL A 190 -11.49 5.31 -8.34
C VAL A 190 -12.66 4.36 -8.07
N LEU A 191 -12.94 4.11 -6.80
CA LEU A 191 -14.17 3.47 -6.32
C LEU A 191 -15.10 4.54 -5.72
N GLU A 192 -16.37 4.51 -6.08
CA GLU A 192 -17.42 5.36 -5.48
C GLU A 192 -17.85 4.77 -4.11
N LYS A 193 -16.90 4.67 -3.19
CA LYS A 193 -17.04 4.05 -1.87
C LYS A 193 -16.24 4.83 -0.82
N GLY A 194 -16.52 4.57 0.47
CA GLY A 194 -15.67 4.97 1.59
C GLY A 194 -14.54 3.96 1.83
N HIS A 195 -13.66 4.22 2.80
CA HIS A 195 -12.51 3.35 3.08
C HIS A 195 -12.91 1.89 3.37
N VAL A 196 -13.78 1.70 4.37
CA VAL A 196 -14.21 0.36 4.81
C VAL A 196 -15.01 -0.35 3.71
N THR A 197 -15.97 0.34 3.10
CA THR A 197 -16.78 -0.25 2.01
C THR A 197 -15.96 -0.49 0.75
N GLY A 198 -14.92 0.30 0.51
CA GLY A 198 -13.93 0.08 -0.54
C GLY A 198 -13.06 -1.14 -0.26
N ALA A 199 -12.60 -1.30 0.99
CA ALA A 199 -11.83 -2.48 1.41
C ALA A 199 -12.65 -3.79 1.30
N LEU A 200 -13.97 -3.73 1.43
CA LEU A 200 -14.87 -4.87 1.25
C LEU A 200 -15.28 -5.12 -0.21
N ALA A 201 -14.90 -4.25 -1.14
CA ALA A 201 -15.20 -4.40 -2.57
C ALA A 201 -14.20 -5.37 -3.26
N HIS A 202 -14.07 -6.57 -2.74
CA HIS A 202 -13.01 -7.54 -3.10
C HIS A 202 -12.93 -7.80 -4.61
N ASP A 203 -14.07 -7.92 -5.29
CA ASP A 203 -14.10 -8.15 -6.75
C ASP A 203 -13.53 -6.98 -7.54
N ALA A 204 -13.84 -5.74 -7.14
CA ALA A 204 -13.30 -4.55 -7.79
C ALA A 204 -11.79 -4.39 -7.53
N LEU A 205 -11.35 -4.65 -6.29
CA LEU A 205 -9.93 -4.65 -5.94
C LEU A 205 -9.17 -5.73 -6.72
N ARG A 206 -9.73 -6.94 -6.81
CA ARG A 206 -9.19 -8.03 -7.61
C ARG A 206 -9.10 -7.66 -9.09
N ALA A 207 -10.18 -7.15 -9.67
CA ALA A 207 -10.23 -6.73 -11.08
C ALA A 207 -9.13 -5.71 -11.41
N HIS A 208 -8.93 -4.73 -10.52
CA HIS A 208 -7.85 -3.74 -10.65
C HIS A 208 -6.47 -4.42 -10.66
N LEU A 209 -6.18 -5.28 -9.68
CA LEU A 209 -4.88 -5.97 -9.60
C LEU A 209 -4.61 -6.85 -10.83
N LEU A 210 -5.61 -7.56 -11.32
CA LEU A 210 -5.48 -8.39 -12.52
C LEU A 210 -5.27 -7.54 -13.78
N ALA A 211 -5.92 -6.37 -13.88
CA ALA A 211 -5.71 -5.43 -14.99
C ALA A 211 -4.27 -4.89 -14.98
N VAL A 212 -3.75 -4.50 -13.81
CA VAL A 212 -2.35 -4.04 -13.67
C VAL A 212 -1.37 -5.15 -13.98
N LEU A 213 -1.60 -6.37 -13.49
CA LEU A 213 -0.77 -7.53 -13.79
C LEU A 213 -0.69 -7.80 -15.31
N ASN A 214 -1.82 -7.76 -15.98
CA ASN A 214 -1.89 -7.99 -17.43
C ASN A 214 -1.24 -6.86 -18.25
N ALA A 215 -1.31 -5.62 -17.79
CA ALA A 215 -0.65 -4.49 -18.43
C ALA A 215 0.88 -4.56 -18.23
N GLY A 216 1.35 -4.89 -17.04
CA GLY A 216 2.77 -5.07 -16.74
C GLY A 216 3.42 -6.21 -17.54
N LEU A 217 2.66 -7.29 -17.78
CA LEU A 217 3.15 -8.41 -18.62
C LEU A 217 3.38 -8.03 -20.09
N LYS A 218 2.66 -7.00 -20.61
CA LYS A 218 2.79 -6.56 -22.01
C LYS A 218 3.97 -5.62 -22.25
N GLN A 219 4.52 -5.01 -21.22
CA GLN A 219 5.65 -4.08 -21.34
C GLN A 219 7.01 -4.79 -21.30
N THR A 220 7.04 -6.07 -20.93
CA THR A 220 8.26 -6.88 -20.80
C THR A 220 8.48 -7.83 -22.00
N THR A 221 7.63 -7.78 -23.01
CA THR A 221 7.74 -8.50 -24.30
C THR A 221 8.04 -7.53 -25.43
#